data_b66bfe4d704023aa5b0089217175d2d1
#
_entry.id   b66bfe4d704023aa5b0089217175d2d1
#
_cell.length_a   1.000
_cell.length_b   1.000
_cell.length_c   1.000
_cell.angle_alpha   90.00
_cell.angle_beta   90.00
_cell.angle_gamma   90.00
#
_symmetry.space_group_name_H-M   'P 1'
#
loop_
_entity.id
_entity.type
_entity.pdbx_description
1 polymer ?
#
loop_
_entity_poly.entity_id
_entity_poly.type
_entity_poly.pdbx_seq_one_letter_code
_entity_poly.pdbx_strand_id
1 'polypeptide(L)'
;MTSEWSVDRIYQSVPESDLLELDASGTAVDNIHWLWGRKAAEWIRRGLPSMYVYAAIAKKVGRSAVTIRQCYYTYKAFQDVEYDERVPYSVYNHARQWNDPDAVINYYIENHCSVDEVEAVFRVSDSDDEQFTNTNLPRFLVGAWREMRWLPRDKYSNAMNYLNLFLQEIGWNK
;
A
#
# COMPACT_ATOMS: atom_id res chain seq x y z
N MET A 1 8.39 -12.38 -32.43
CA MET A 1 8.43 -13.51 -31.47
C MET A 1 8.10 -12.95 -30.09
N THR A 2 6.86 -13.08 -29.67
CA THR A 2 6.44 -12.70 -28.31
C THR A 2 7.02 -13.73 -27.35
N SER A 3 7.97 -13.33 -26.53
CA SER A 3 8.53 -14.16 -25.47
C SER A 3 7.39 -14.48 -24.48
N GLU A 4 6.84 -15.67 -24.59
CA GLU A 4 5.77 -16.14 -23.71
C GLU A 4 6.35 -16.36 -22.30
N TRP A 5 6.07 -15.43 -21.39
CA TRP A 5 6.43 -15.58 -19.99
C TRP A 5 5.50 -16.56 -19.28
N SER A 6 6.05 -17.36 -18.38
CA SER A 6 5.31 -18.27 -17.51
C SER A 6 5.93 -18.31 -16.12
N VAL A 7 5.21 -18.86 -15.14
CA VAL A 7 5.73 -19.06 -13.77
C VAL A 7 6.98 -19.95 -13.79
N ASP A 8 6.98 -21.00 -14.59
CA ASP A 8 8.12 -21.92 -14.67
C ASP A 8 9.36 -21.23 -15.28
N ARG A 9 9.15 -20.34 -16.25
CA ARG A 9 10.24 -19.54 -16.80
C ARG A 9 10.82 -18.56 -15.76
N ILE A 10 9.99 -18.00 -14.88
CA ILE A 10 10.49 -17.19 -13.75
C ILE A 10 11.41 -18.04 -12.87
N TYR A 11 10.98 -19.25 -12.46
CA TYR A 11 11.81 -20.13 -11.63
C TYR A 11 13.15 -20.50 -12.28
N GLN A 12 13.19 -20.66 -13.59
CA GLN A 12 14.43 -20.91 -14.34
C GLN A 12 15.34 -19.68 -14.45
N SER A 13 14.78 -18.47 -14.25
CA SER A 13 15.48 -17.20 -14.42
C SER A 13 16.00 -16.61 -13.12
N VAL A 14 15.67 -17.21 -11.97
CA VAL A 14 16.09 -16.73 -10.64
C VAL A 14 17.08 -17.73 -10.01
N PRO A 15 17.96 -17.27 -9.09
CA PRO A 15 18.85 -18.15 -8.35
C PRO A 15 18.06 -19.18 -7.53
N GLU A 16 18.57 -20.39 -7.48
CA GLU A 16 18.01 -21.46 -6.63
C GLU A 16 18.00 -21.06 -5.15
N SER A 17 19.00 -20.32 -4.69
CA SER A 17 19.04 -19.77 -3.32
C SER A 17 17.85 -18.90 -2.98
N ASP A 18 17.31 -18.12 -3.95
CA ASP A 18 16.12 -17.29 -3.74
C ASP A 18 14.89 -18.17 -3.53
N LEU A 19 14.79 -19.27 -4.27
CA LEU A 19 13.68 -20.22 -4.14
C LEU A 19 13.74 -20.97 -2.81
N LEU A 20 14.94 -21.35 -2.35
CA LEU A 20 15.14 -22.00 -1.05
C LEU A 20 14.82 -21.03 0.12
N GLU A 21 15.18 -19.75 0.00
CA GLU A 21 14.86 -18.74 1.00
C GLU A 21 13.33 -18.55 1.12
N LEU A 22 12.61 -18.57 0.02
CA LEU A 22 11.14 -18.53 0.02
C LEU A 22 10.53 -19.77 0.67
N ASP A 23 11.08 -20.96 0.43
CA ASP A 23 10.61 -22.21 1.04
C ASP A 23 10.84 -22.22 2.57
N ALA A 24 11.99 -21.74 3.00
CA ALA A 24 12.38 -21.70 4.42
C ALA A 24 11.60 -20.66 5.23
N SER A 25 10.96 -19.69 4.55
CA SER A 25 10.29 -18.54 5.20
C SER A 25 9.01 -18.89 5.96
N GLY A 26 8.55 -20.14 5.96
CA GLY A 26 7.24 -20.56 6.47
C GLY A 26 6.96 -20.41 7.97
N THR A 27 7.88 -19.88 8.80
CA THR A 27 7.77 -19.97 10.26
C THR A 27 7.83 -18.65 11.06
N ALA A 28 8.23 -17.51 10.46
CA ALA A 28 8.31 -16.23 11.17
C ALA A 28 7.35 -15.22 10.55
N VAL A 29 6.21 -14.97 11.20
CA VAL A 29 5.06 -14.28 10.57
C VAL A 29 5.33 -12.83 10.17
N ASP A 30 6.05 -12.05 10.95
CA ASP A 30 6.22 -10.61 10.67
C ASP A 30 7.30 -10.30 9.61
N ASN A 31 8.41 -11.01 9.63
CA ASN A 31 9.51 -10.80 8.66
C ASN A 31 9.24 -11.41 7.28
N ILE A 32 8.29 -12.32 7.17
CA ILE A 32 7.99 -13.08 5.95
C ILE A 32 7.44 -12.17 4.83
N HIS A 33 6.58 -11.23 5.15
CA HIS A 33 5.99 -10.31 4.18
C HIS A 33 7.03 -9.34 3.61
N TRP A 34 7.99 -8.91 4.45
CA TRP A 34 9.13 -8.10 4.01
C TRP A 34 10.04 -8.89 3.06
N LEU A 35 10.30 -10.16 3.38
CA LEU A 35 11.07 -11.04 2.50
C LEU A 35 10.40 -11.20 1.14
N TRP A 36 9.10 -11.48 1.09
CA TRP A 36 8.38 -11.63 -0.17
C TRP A 36 8.37 -10.34 -0.99
N GLY A 37 8.19 -9.20 -0.34
CA GLY A 37 8.26 -7.89 -0.96
C GLY A 37 9.63 -7.60 -1.55
N ARG A 38 10.70 -7.86 -0.79
CA ARG A 38 12.09 -7.71 -1.22
C ARG A 38 12.40 -8.61 -2.43
N LYS A 39 12.08 -9.89 -2.37
CA LYS A 39 12.30 -10.83 -3.48
C LYS A 39 11.56 -10.41 -4.73
N ALA A 40 10.31 -9.98 -4.61
CA ALA A 40 9.57 -9.45 -5.75
C ALA A 40 10.26 -8.21 -6.35
N ALA A 41 10.76 -7.29 -5.52
CA ALA A 41 11.47 -6.10 -5.99
C ALA A 41 12.80 -6.46 -6.69
N GLU A 42 13.55 -7.40 -6.13
CA GLU A 42 14.82 -7.88 -6.71
C GLU A 42 14.60 -8.52 -8.08
N TRP A 43 13.61 -9.40 -8.21
CA TRP A 43 13.32 -10.10 -9.46
C TRP A 43 12.80 -9.15 -10.54
N ILE A 44 11.91 -8.20 -10.18
CA ILE A 44 11.44 -7.16 -11.11
C ILE A 44 12.59 -6.26 -11.56
N ARG A 45 13.51 -5.88 -10.66
CA ARG A 45 14.68 -5.08 -11.00
C ARG A 45 15.62 -5.79 -11.99
N ARG A 46 15.66 -7.14 -11.98
CA ARG A 46 16.37 -7.96 -12.96
C ARG A 46 15.67 -8.03 -14.33
N GLY A 47 14.55 -7.31 -14.51
CA GLY A 47 13.80 -7.25 -15.77
C GLY A 47 12.73 -8.32 -15.94
N LEU A 48 12.41 -9.07 -14.88
CA LEU A 48 11.31 -10.05 -14.94
C LEU A 48 9.96 -9.35 -14.87
N PRO A 49 8.95 -9.76 -15.66
CA PRO A 49 7.65 -9.11 -15.68
C PRO A 49 6.89 -9.29 -14.37
N SER A 50 6.45 -8.17 -13.77
CA SER A 50 5.89 -8.12 -12.41
C SER A 50 4.72 -9.08 -12.18
N MET A 51 3.81 -9.20 -13.15
CA MET A 51 2.65 -10.09 -13.04
C MET A 51 3.08 -11.56 -12.83
N TYR A 52 4.07 -12.02 -13.57
CA TYR A 52 4.57 -13.40 -13.47
C TYR A 52 5.45 -13.58 -12.21
N VAL A 53 6.18 -12.55 -11.78
CA VAL A 53 6.92 -12.56 -10.52
C VAL A 53 5.97 -12.74 -9.34
N TYR A 54 4.88 -11.96 -9.27
CA TYR A 54 3.90 -12.11 -8.20
C TYR A 54 3.25 -13.50 -8.20
N ALA A 55 2.90 -14.02 -9.39
CA ALA A 55 2.32 -15.36 -9.51
C ALA A 55 3.31 -16.46 -9.11
N ALA A 56 4.59 -16.33 -9.46
CA ALA A 56 5.62 -17.30 -9.12
C ALA A 56 5.87 -17.35 -7.61
N ILE A 57 6.09 -16.21 -6.96
CA ILE A 57 6.25 -16.16 -5.50
C ILE A 57 4.98 -16.68 -4.81
N ALA A 58 3.81 -16.25 -5.24
CA ALA A 58 2.53 -16.68 -4.68
C ALA A 58 2.36 -18.20 -4.71
N LYS A 59 2.65 -18.82 -5.85
CA LYS A 59 2.62 -20.29 -6.02
C LYS A 59 3.61 -20.97 -5.07
N LYS A 60 4.82 -20.41 -4.91
CA LYS A 60 5.87 -20.97 -4.07
C LYS A 60 5.52 -20.94 -2.58
N VAL A 61 4.95 -19.83 -2.10
CA VAL A 61 4.64 -19.61 -0.67
C VAL A 61 3.19 -19.94 -0.30
N GLY A 62 2.38 -20.46 -1.21
CA GLY A 62 0.99 -20.83 -0.95
C GLY A 62 0.08 -19.64 -0.63
N ARG A 63 0.30 -18.49 -1.27
CA ARG A 63 -0.48 -17.26 -1.08
C ARG A 63 -1.07 -16.75 -2.40
N SER A 64 -1.88 -15.70 -2.35
CA SER A 64 -2.40 -15.05 -3.55
C SER A 64 -1.37 -14.12 -4.19
N ALA A 65 -1.43 -13.94 -5.52
CA ALA A 65 -0.60 -12.95 -6.22
C ALA A 65 -0.91 -11.52 -5.76
N VAL A 66 -2.15 -11.26 -5.30
CA VAL A 66 -2.55 -9.97 -4.71
C VAL A 66 -1.78 -9.71 -3.41
N THR A 67 -1.66 -10.72 -2.54
CA THR A 67 -0.85 -10.63 -1.31
C THR A 67 0.59 -10.27 -1.62
N ILE A 68 1.22 -10.98 -2.57
CA ILE A 68 2.61 -10.70 -2.95
C ILE A 68 2.78 -9.30 -3.54
N ARG A 69 1.82 -8.85 -4.35
CA ARG A 69 1.81 -7.49 -4.88
C ARG A 69 1.71 -6.45 -3.76
N GLN A 70 0.90 -6.67 -2.74
CA GLN A 70 0.84 -5.81 -1.56
C GLN A 70 2.18 -5.77 -0.82
N CYS A 71 2.82 -6.94 -0.61
CA CYS A 71 4.14 -7.03 -0.01
C CYS A 71 5.19 -6.24 -0.81
N TYR A 72 5.17 -6.33 -2.13
CA TYR A 72 6.05 -5.56 -3.00
C TYR A 72 5.89 -4.06 -2.82
N TYR A 73 4.64 -3.55 -2.85
CA TYR A 73 4.41 -2.12 -2.71
C TYR A 73 4.75 -1.60 -1.31
N THR A 74 4.48 -2.38 -0.26
CA THR A 74 4.89 -2.03 1.10
C THR A 74 6.41 -1.98 1.21
N TYR A 75 7.12 -3.00 0.72
CA TYR A 75 8.58 -2.99 0.68
C TYR A 75 9.11 -1.77 -0.09
N LYS A 76 8.56 -1.45 -1.27
CA LYS A 76 8.99 -0.30 -2.08
C LYS A 76 8.77 1.03 -1.38
N ALA A 77 7.70 1.18 -0.61
CA ALA A 77 7.42 2.41 0.14
C ALA A 77 8.41 2.66 1.28
N PHE A 78 8.94 1.59 1.88
CA PHE A 78 9.78 1.66 3.09
C PHE A 78 11.19 1.05 2.90
N GLN A 79 11.63 0.80 1.68
CA GLN A 79 12.93 0.14 1.42
C GLN A 79 14.14 0.95 1.91
N ASP A 80 13.99 2.28 2.03
CA ASP A 80 15.04 3.21 2.44
C ASP A 80 14.84 3.71 3.89
N VAL A 81 13.85 3.14 4.61
CA VAL A 81 13.53 3.47 6.00
C VAL A 81 13.99 2.34 6.92
N GLU A 82 14.57 2.69 8.05
CA GLU A 82 14.90 1.70 9.08
C GLU A 82 13.60 1.12 9.67
N TYR A 83 13.48 -0.20 9.55
CA TYR A 83 12.31 -0.92 10.04
C TYR A 83 12.33 -0.99 11.58
N ASP A 84 11.24 -0.56 12.21
CA ASP A 84 11.05 -0.70 13.66
C ASP A 84 10.35 -2.05 13.95
N GLU A 85 11.07 -2.96 14.60
CA GLU A 85 10.58 -4.31 14.94
C GLU A 85 9.34 -4.29 15.87
N ARG A 86 9.09 -3.18 16.55
CA ARG A 86 7.90 -2.99 17.40
C ARG A 86 6.63 -2.75 16.61
N VAL A 87 6.76 -2.40 15.34
CA VAL A 87 5.64 -2.07 14.46
C VAL A 87 5.32 -3.26 13.55
N PRO A 88 4.15 -3.88 13.67
CA PRO A 88 3.75 -4.99 12.82
C PRO A 88 3.72 -4.60 11.34
N TYR A 89 4.01 -5.57 10.46
CA TYR A 89 3.92 -5.39 9.01
C TYR A 89 2.56 -4.82 8.55
N SER A 90 1.46 -5.20 9.20
CA SER A 90 0.11 -4.71 8.88
C SER A 90 -0.02 -3.18 9.00
N VAL A 91 0.67 -2.57 9.97
CA VAL A 91 0.70 -1.11 10.13
C VAL A 91 1.43 -0.45 8.97
N TYR A 92 2.60 -0.98 8.57
CA TYR A 92 3.32 -0.49 7.39
C TYR A 92 2.50 -0.65 6.11
N ASN A 93 1.84 -1.81 5.92
CA ASN A 93 0.99 -2.04 4.76
C ASN A 93 -0.20 -1.06 4.70
N HIS A 94 -0.72 -0.65 5.86
CA HIS A 94 -1.75 0.38 5.96
C HIS A 94 -1.14 1.76 5.73
N ALA A 95 -0.05 2.11 6.42
CA ALA A 95 0.60 3.42 6.38
C ALA A 95 1.02 3.83 4.95
N ARG A 96 1.50 2.89 4.11
CA ARG A 96 1.90 3.18 2.72
C ARG A 96 0.80 3.78 1.84
N GLN A 97 -0.46 3.72 2.28
CA GLN A 97 -1.61 4.25 1.55
C GLN A 97 -1.83 5.74 1.83
N TRP A 98 -1.13 6.31 2.80
CA TRP A 98 -1.27 7.69 3.24
C TRP A 98 -0.17 8.57 2.66
N ASN A 99 -0.45 9.87 2.48
CA ASN A 99 0.54 10.83 2.01
C ASN A 99 1.68 11.07 3.02
N ASP A 100 1.42 10.78 4.29
CA ASP A 100 2.40 10.87 5.38
C ASP A 100 2.41 9.52 6.14
N PRO A 101 3.11 8.50 5.62
CA PRO A 101 3.19 7.19 6.26
C PRO A 101 3.83 7.24 7.65
N ASP A 102 4.79 8.15 7.85
CA ASP A 102 5.49 8.27 9.12
C ASP A 102 4.56 8.77 10.23
N ALA A 103 3.62 9.67 9.92
CA ALA A 103 2.61 10.10 10.88
C ALA A 103 1.74 8.93 11.36
N VAL A 104 1.39 7.99 10.48
CA VAL A 104 0.62 6.79 10.82
C VAL A 104 1.42 5.86 11.72
N ILE A 105 2.69 5.62 11.38
CA ILE A 105 3.61 4.76 12.15
C ILE A 105 3.86 5.35 13.54
N ASN A 106 4.16 6.66 13.62
CA ASN A 106 4.40 7.36 14.88
C ASN A 106 3.16 7.33 15.76
N TYR A 107 1.96 7.56 15.19
CA TYR A 107 0.72 7.44 15.94
C TYR A 107 0.54 6.06 16.56
N TYR A 108 0.82 4.98 15.79
CA TYR A 108 0.78 3.61 16.30
C TYR A 108 1.75 3.41 17.47
N ILE A 109 3.00 3.87 17.34
CA ILE A 109 4.03 3.72 18.37
C ILE A 109 3.64 4.45 19.66
N GLU A 110 3.14 5.68 19.53
CA GLU A 110 2.80 6.53 20.67
C GLU A 110 1.56 6.05 21.42
N ASN A 111 0.57 5.51 20.72
CA ASN A 111 -0.73 5.15 21.30
C ASN A 111 -0.88 3.66 21.59
N HIS A 112 0.04 2.80 21.14
CA HIS A 112 -0.01 1.35 21.31
C HIS A 112 -1.36 0.74 20.90
N CYS A 113 -1.93 1.26 19.83
CA CYS A 113 -3.29 0.93 19.37
C CYS A 113 -3.26 -0.22 18.34
N SER A 114 -4.44 -0.74 17.98
CA SER A 114 -4.59 -1.70 16.89
C SER A 114 -4.54 -1.01 15.52
N VAL A 115 -4.36 -1.80 14.44
CA VAL A 115 -4.44 -1.28 13.06
C VAL A 115 -5.80 -0.66 12.78
N ASP A 116 -6.88 -1.27 13.30
CA ASP A 116 -8.25 -0.77 13.11
C ASP A 116 -8.46 0.59 13.80
N GLU A 117 -7.85 0.80 14.96
CA GLU A 117 -7.87 2.09 15.66
C GLU A 117 -7.07 3.15 14.91
N VAL A 118 -5.89 2.79 14.37
CA VAL A 118 -5.13 3.67 13.48
C VAL A 118 -5.97 4.04 12.26
N GLU A 119 -6.60 3.06 11.62
CA GLU A 119 -7.46 3.27 10.47
C GLU A 119 -8.63 4.21 10.81
N ALA A 120 -9.27 4.02 11.96
CA ALA A 120 -10.38 4.87 12.39
C ALA A 120 -9.98 6.35 12.61
N VAL A 121 -8.72 6.59 13.03
CA VAL A 121 -8.20 7.96 13.24
C VAL A 121 -7.86 8.66 11.93
N PHE A 122 -7.24 7.93 10.99
CA PHE A 122 -6.76 8.50 9.73
C PHE A 122 -7.78 8.38 8.59
N ARG A 123 -8.70 7.44 8.68
CA ARG A 123 -9.78 7.27 7.70
C ARG A 123 -10.87 8.31 7.91
N VAL A 124 -11.24 8.97 6.84
CA VAL A 124 -12.45 9.80 6.80
C VAL A 124 -13.66 8.88 6.87
N SER A 125 -14.68 9.24 7.64
CA SER A 125 -15.89 8.45 7.75
C SER A 125 -16.55 8.29 6.36
N ASP A 126 -17.13 7.13 6.10
CA ASP A 126 -17.85 6.84 4.84
C ASP A 126 -19.00 7.84 4.57
N SER A 127 -19.51 8.51 5.63
CA SER A 127 -20.50 9.58 5.51
C SER A 127 -20.00 10.81 4.73
N ASP A 128 -18.70 11.10 4.80
CA ASP A 128 -18.10 12.18 4.04
C ASP A 128 -17.89 11.77 2.57
N ASP A 129 -17.72 10.46 2.30
CA ASP A 129 -17.63 9.89 0.95
C ASP A 129 -18.95 10.01 0.18
N GLU A 130 -20.11 9.77 0.81
CA GLU A 130 -21.42 9.88 0.17
C GLU A 130 -21.73 11.31 -0.28
N GLN A 131 -21.19 12.30 0.45
CA GLN A 131 -21.41 13.71 0.11
C GLN A 131 -20.78 14.11 -1.24
N PHE A 132 -19.66 13.49 -1.62
CA PHE A 132 -18.90 13.83 -2.81
C PHE A 132 -19.06 12.84 -3.98
N THR A 133 -19.44 11.59 -3.73
CA THR A 133 -19.67 10.60 -4.79
C THR A 133 -20.95 10.80 -5.55
N ASN A 134 -21.98 11.41 -4.93
CA ASN A 134 -23.29 11.68 -5.54
C ASN A 134 -23.43 13.08 -6.16
N THR A 135 -22.33 13.84 -6.26
CA THR A 135 -22.38 15.21 -6.74
C THR A 135 -21.74 15.36 -8.13
N ASN A 136 -22.31 16.28 -8.94
CA ASN A 136 -21.75 16.70 -10.22
C ASN A 136 -20.46 17.53 -10.07
N LEU A 137 -19.56 17.14 -9.17
CA LEU A 137 -18.27 17.78 -9.01
C LEU A 137 -17.51 17.81 -10.33
N PRO A 138 -16.94 18.94 -10.72
CA PRO A 138 -16.05 19.01 -11.86
C PRO A 138 -14.97 17.91 -11.78
N ARG A 139 -14.73 17.21 -12.89
CA ARG A 139 -13.82 16.04 -12.92
C ARG A 139 -12.45 16.28 -12.29
N PHE A 140 -11.90 17.50 -12.40
CA PHE A 140 -10.61 17.84 -11.82
C PHE A 140 -10.65 17.89 -10.28
N LEU A 141 -11.80 18.25 -9.68
CA LEU A 141 -11.97 18.27 -8.23
C LEU A 141 -12.16 16.87 -7.65
N VAL A 142 -12.72 15.93 -8.43
CA VAL A 142 -12.83 14.52 -8.01
C VAL A 142 -11.46 13.90 -7.79
N GLY A 143 -10.47 14.24 -8.63
CA GLY A 143 -9.08 13.80 -8.43
C GLY A 143 -8.48 14.37 -7.15
N ALA A 144 -8.58 15.68 -6.96
CA ALA A 144 -8.06 16.35 -5.77
C ALA A 144 -8.70 15.81 -4.48
N TRP A 145 -10.02 15.60 -4.49
CA TRP A 145 -10.73 15.02 -3.36
C TRP A 145 -10.28 13.58 -3.04
N ARG A 146 -10.08 12.74 -4.07
CA ARG A 146 -9.57 11.38 -3.87
C ARG A 146 -8.20 11.35 -3.22
N GLU A 147 -7.33 12.30 -3.55
CA GLU A 147 -6.01 12.42 -2.92
C GLU A 147 -6.12 12.96 -1.49
N MET A 148 -7.03 13.92 -1.24
CA MET A 148 -7.23 14.49 0.10
C MET A 148 -7.72 13.45 1.11
N ARG A 149 -8.52 12.46 0.71
CA ARG A 149 -9.03 11.42 1.63
C ARG A 149 -7.92 10.58 2.29
N TRP A 150 -6.71 10.62 1.76
CA TRP A 150 -5.53 9.95 2.32
C TRP A 150 -4.72 10.84 3.26
N LEU A 151 -5.15 12.07 3.53
CA LEU A 151 -4.49 12.94 4.49
C LEU A 151 -4.83 12.53 5.93
N PRO A 152 -3.92 12.75 6.89
CA PRO A 152 -4.23 12.70 8.31
C PRO A 152 -5.45 13.56 8.62
N ARG A 153 -6.24 13.15 9.63
CA ARG A 153 -7.56 13.74 9.92
C ARG A 153 -7.53 15.26 10.10
N ASP A 154 -6.52 15.79 10.79
CA ASP A 154 -6.34 17.23 10.98
C ASP A 154 -6.07 17.97 9.67
N LYS A 155 -5.19 17.40 8.82
CA LYS A 155 -4.86 17.94 7.49
C LYS A 155 -6.05 17.81 6.54
N TYR A 156 -6.77 16.68 6.60
CA TYR A 156 -7.98 16.48 5.82
C TYR A 156 -9.06 17.51 6.14
N SER A 157 -9.35 17.76 7.42
CA SER A 157 -10.34 18.75 7.84
C SER A 157 -10.02 20.16 7.32
N ASN A 158 -8.74 20.54 7.36
CA ASN A 158 -8.28 21.81 6.81
C ASN A 158 -8.41 21.85 5.27
N ALA A 159 -8.00 20.79 4.57
CA ALA A 159 -8.12 20.70 3.12
C ALA A 159 -9.58 20.73 2.66
N MET A 160 -10.48 20.05 3.37
CA MET A 160 -11.92 20.10 3.11
C MET A 160 -12.54 21.48 3.31
N ASN A 161 -12.10 22.22 4.35
CA ASN A 161 -12.53 23.60 4.54
C ASN A 161 -12.12 24.49 3.36
N TYR A 162 -10.88 24.37 2.87
CA TYR A 162 -10.41 25.11 1.71
C TYR A 162 -11.18 24.71 0.43
N LEU A 163 -11.44 23.43 0.24
CA LEU A 163 -12.23 22.96 -0.90
C LEU A 163 -13.65 23.53 -0.87
N ASN A 164 -14.30 23.51 0.30
CA ASN A 164 -15.64 24.06 0.47
C ASN A 164 -15.69 25.59 0.19
N LEU A 165 -14.70 26.33 0.68
CA LEU A 165 -14.59 27.76 0.39
C LEU A 165 -14.41 28.02 -1.10
N PHE A 166 -13.54 27.26 -1.76
CA PHE A 166 -13.34 27.34 -3.21
C PHE A 166 -14.63 27.05 -3.99
N LEU A 167 -15.38 26.00 -3.61
CA LEU A 167 -16.64 25.64 -4.22
C LEU A 167 -17.69 26.78 -4.09
N GLN A 168 -17.73 27.43 -2.92
CA GLN A 168 -18.59 28.59 -2.70
C GLN A 168 -18.20 29.79 -3.61
N GLU A 169 -16.90 30.07 -3.74
CA GLU A 169 -16.40 31.17 -4.58
C GLU A 169 -16.73 30.97 -6.07
N ILE A 170 -16.68 29.75 -6.56
CA ILE A 170 -17.04 29.43 -7.96
C ILE A 170 -18.55 29.30 -8.16
N GLY A 171 -19.36 29.58 -7.13
CA GLY A 171 -20.83 29.53 -7.21
C GLY A 171 -21.40 28.12 -7.28
N TRP A 172 -20.63 27.11 -6.89
CA TRP A 172 -21.10 25.73 -6.82
C TRP A 172 -21.85 25.53 -5.50
N ASN A 173 -23.16 25.75 -5.54
CA ASN A 173 -24.06 25.49 -4.43
C ASN A 173 -24.85 24.21 -4.71
N LYS A 174 -24.97 23.36 -3.66
CA LYS A 174 -25.87 22.19 -3.68
C LYS A 174 -27.33 22.62 -3.81
#